data_c526c8b19c519b7af936813bf5794c2f
#
_entry.id   c526c8b19c519b7af936813bf5794c2f
#
_cell.length_a   1.000
_cell.length_b   1.000
_cell.length_c   1.000
_cell.angle_alpha   90.00
_cell.angle_beta   90.00
_cell.angle_gamma   90.00
#
_symmetry.space_group_name_H-M   'P 1'
#
loop_
_entity.id
_entity.type
_entity.pdbx_description
1 polymer ?
#
loop_
_entity_poly.entity_id
_entity_poly.type
_entity_poly.pdbx_seq_one_letter_code
_entity_poly.pdbx_strand_id
1 'polypeptide(L)'
;GIRYRQGYLNSSIDRTVRVRTIGDQGFITVKGPNNGIARLEFEYVIPADDANEMLTELAEKPLIEKNRYRILRGKHVWEVDEFLGENAGLVVAEIELGSVDEPFEKPEWIGDEVSGDPRYYNSNLVAHPYSEWK
;
A
#
# COMPACT_ATOMS: atom_id res chain seq x y z
N GLY A 1 15.59 -2.38 3.21
CA GLY A 1 14.14 -2.15 3.10
C GLY A 1 13.64 -1.10 4.07
N ILE A 2 12.54 -0.50 3.71
CA ILE A 2 11.90 0.51 4.54
C ILE A 2 10.58 -0.06 5.05
N ARG A 3 10.32 0.06 6.34
CA ARG A 3 9.08 -0.40 6.96
C ARG A 3 7.94 0.56 6.65
N TYR A 4 6.86 0.03 6.11
CA TYR A 4 5.60 0.74 5.90
C TYR A 4 4.55 0.13 6.83
N ARG A 5 3.81 0.98 7.53
CA ARG A 5 2.63 0.59 8.30
C ARG A 5 1.50 1.53 7.91
N GLN A 6 0.34 0.99 7.61
CA GLN A 6 -0.81 1.83 7.30
C GLN A 6 -2.11 1.20 7.79
N GLY A 7 -3.08 2.04 8.03
CA GLY A 7 -4.42 1.64 8.42
C GLY A 7 -5.41 2.75 8.13
N TYR A 8 -6.67 2.41 8.14
CA TYR A 8 -7.75 3.35 7.88
C TYR A 8 -8.43 3.73 9.18
N LEU A 9 -8.53 5.04 9.44
CA LEU A 9 -9.39 5.54 10.51
C LEU A 9 -10.84 5.52 10.03
N ASN A 10 -11.03 5.66 8.72
CA ASN A 10 -12.34 5.56 8.08
C ASN A 10 -12.11 5.01 6.67
N SER A 11 -12.71 3.87 6.36
CA SER A 11 -12.60 3.23 5.05
C SER A 11 -13.81 3.49 4.15
N SER A 12 -14.72 4.36 4.56
CA SER A 12 -15.85 4.77 3.72
C SER A 12 -15.36 5.36 2.41
N ILE A 13 -15.96 4.95 1.28
CA ILE A 13 -15.54 5.43 -0.03
C ILE A 13 -15.78 6.92 -0.23
N ASP A 14 -16.69 7.51 0.56
CA ASP A 14 -17.00 8.93 0.47
C ASP A 14 -16.02 9.79 1.24
N ARG A 15 -15.37 9.23 2.25
CA ARG A 15 -14.47 9.95 3.15
C ARG A 15 -13.44 9.00 3.70
N THR A 16 -12.48 8.65 2.86
CA THR A 16 -11.41 7.74 3.29
C THR A 16 -10.37 8.51 4.10
N VAL A 17 -10.02 8.02 5.26
CA VAL A 17 -8.95 8.58 6.10
C VAL A 17 -7.95 7.49 6.39
N ARG A 18 -6.73 7.67 5.87
CA ARG A 18 -5.64 6.71 6.04
C ARG A 18 -4.51 7.35 6.81
N VAL A 19 -3.96 6.60 7.76
CA VAL A 19 -2.73 6.97 8.47
C VAL A 19 -1.64 6.01 8.04
N ARG A 20 -0.44 6.52 7.84
CA ARG A 20 0.68 5.72 7.37
C ARG A 20 1.97 6.16 8.03
N THR A 21 2.83 5.20 8.38
CA THR A 21 4.22 5.49 8.72
C THR A 21 5.13 4.89 7.65
N ILE A 22 6.15 5.65 7.27
CA ILE A 22 7.20 5.23 6.34
C ILE A 22 8.52 5.47 7.06
N GLY A 23 9.15 4.39 7.54
CA GLY A 23 10.29 4.55 8.45
C GLY A 23 9.85 5.30 9.71
N ASP A 24 10.49 6.42 9.98
CA ASP A 24 10.18 7.28 11.14
C ASP A 24 9.38 8.53 10.78
N GLN A 25 8.72 8.54 9.62
CA GLN A 25 7.83 9.63 9.22
C GLN A 25 6.38 9.20 9.27
N GLY A 26 5.50 10.11 9.66
CA GLY A 26 4.06 9.86 9.71
C GLY A 26 3.31 10.73 8.71
N PHE A 27 2.21 10.18 8.18
CA PHE A 27 1.35 10.87 7.21
C PHE A 27 -0.11 10.56 7.48
N ILE A 28 -0.96 11.55 7.25
CA ILE A 28 -2.40 11.35 7.21
C ILE A 28 -2.92 11.79 5.86
N THR A 29 -3.76 10.95 5.25
CA THR A 29 -4.33 11.20 3.94
C THR A 29 -5.85 11.15 4.04
N VAL A 30 -6.51 12.20 3.54
CA VAL A 30 -7.97 12.29 3.49
C VAL A 30 -8.38 12.34 2.03
N LYS A 31 -9.28 11.43 1.63
CA LYS A 31 -9.77 11.36 0.26
C LYS A 31 -11.29 11.47 0.23
N GLY A 32 -11.79 12.29 -0.68
CA GLY A 32 -13.22 12.42 -0.93
C GLY A 32 -13.74 11.31 -1.84
N PRO A 33 -15.03 11.41 -2.25
CA PRO A 33 -15.62 10.40 -3.12
C PRO A 33 -15.00 10.44 -4.51
N ASN A 34 -14.91 9.27 -5.13
CA ASN A 34 -14.46 9.14 -6.51
C ASN A 34 -15.69 9.33 -7.41
N ASN A 35 -15.85 10.53 -7.98
CA ASN A 35 -17.00 10.87 -8.81
C ASN A 35 -16.69 10.79 -10.32
N GLY A 36 -15.58 10.17 -10.68
CA GLY A 36 -15.20 9.94 -12.08
C GLY A 36 -14.45 11.07 -12.74
N ILE A 37 -14.32 12.23 -12.09
CA ILE A 37 -13.59 13.38 -12.64
C ILE A 37 -12.26 13.55 -11.90
N ALA A 38 -12.33 14.03 -10.69
CA ALA A 38 -11.19 14.22 -9.84
C ALA A 38 -11.58 13.89 -8.40
N ARG A 39 -10.69 13.26 -7.69
CA ARG A 39 -10.93 12.94 -6.29
C ARG A 39 -10.18 13.92 -5.44
N LEU A 40 -10.88 14.56 -4.51
CA LEU A 40 -10.21 15.42 -3.52
C LEU A 40 -9.29 14.56 -2.69
N GLU A 41 -8.06 15.02 -2.52
CA GLU A 41 -7.06 14.33 -1.72
C GLU A 41 -6.22 15.34 -0.96
N PHE A 42 -6.08 15.14 0.33
CA PHE A 42 -5.26 15.97 1.20
C PHE A 42 -4.30 15.05 1.96
N GLU A 43 -3.02 15.36 1.89
CA GLU A 43 -2.03 14.59 2.62
C GLU A 43 -1.15 15.53 3.42
N TYR A 44 -0.95 15.21 4.69
CA TYR A 44 -0.15 16.01 5.62
C TYR A 44 0.84 15.13 6.35
N VAL A 45 2.03 15.66 6.55
CA VAL A 45 3.01 15.04 7.44
C VAL A 45 2.56 15.31 8.88
N ILE A 46 2.57 14.26 9.69
CA ILE A 46 2.24 14.34 11.12
C ILE A 46 3.38 13.71 11.92
N PRO A 47 3.47 14.00 13.23
CA PRO A 47 4.48 13.34 14.06
C PRO A 47 4.35 11.82 14.00
N ALA A 48 5.48 11.12 13.89
CA ALA A 48 5.49 9.67 13.81
C ALA A 48 4.85 9.03 15.04
N ASP A 49 5.06 9.61 16.22
CA ASP A 49 4.46 9.10 17.44
C ASP A 49 2.94 9.18 17.40
N ASP A 50 2.39 10.28 16.85
CA ASP A 50 0.94 10.41 16.68
C ASP A 50 0.41 9.39 15.70
N ALA A 51 1.11 9.22 14.57
CA ALA A 51 0.72 8.24 13.56
C ALA A 51 0.69 6.82 14.14
N ASN A 52 1.71 6.44 14.91
CA ASN A 52 1.77 5.13 15.53
C ASN A 52 0.65 4.92 16.55
N GLU A 53 0.33 5.95 17.33
CA GLU A 53 -0.77 5.86 18.28
C GLU A 53 -2.12 5.72 17.58
N MET A 54 -2.34 6.49 16.50
CA MET A 54 -3.55 6.35 15.68
C MET A 54 -3.68 4.95 15.09
N LEU A 55 -2.59 4.39 14.60
CA LEU A 55 -2.60 3.04 14.04
C LEU A 55 -2.92 2.00 15.10
N THR A 56 -2.37 2.15 16.29
CA THR A 56 -2.57 1.19 17.38
C THR A 56 -3.98 1.29 17.97
N GLU A 57 -4.47 2.52 18.19
CA GLU A 57 -5.66 2.75 19.01
C GLU A 57 -6.92 3.02 18.18
N LEU A 58 -6.79 3.60 16.99
CA LEU A 58 -7.96 4.11 16.25
C LEU A 58 -8.20 3.44 14.91
N ALA A 59 -7.17 2.86 14.30
CA ALA A 59 -7.30 2.31 12.96
C ALA A 59 -8.07 0.99 12.95
N GLU A 60 -8.76 0.74 11.84
CA GLU A 60 -9.41 -0.55 11.59
C GLU A 60 -8.33 -1.64 11.50
N LYS A 61 -8.64 -2.83 11.99
CA LYS A 61 -7.69 -3.94 12.01
C LYS A 61 -8.10 -5.02 11.02
N PRO A 62 -7.14 -5.77 10.47
CA PRO A 62 -5.70 -5.67 10.69
C PRO A 62 -5.08 -4.49 9.95
N LEU A 63 -3.94 -4.04 10.44
CA LEU A 63 -3.14 -3.03 9.72
C LEU A 63 -2.45 -3.69 8.53
N ILE A 64 -2.06 -2.86 7.56
CA ILE A 64 -1.15 -3.30 6.50
C ILE A 64 0.26 -2.96 6.96
N GLU A 65 1.10 -3.97 7.06
CA GLU A 65 2.51 -3.82 7.40
C GLU A 65 3.36 -4.52 6.35
N LYS A 66 4.39 -3.85 5.89
CA LYS A 66 5.26 -4.39 4.85
C LYS A 66 6.63 -3.74 4.91
N ASN A 67 7.61 -4.46 4.37
CA ASN A 67 8.93 -3.90 4.07
C ASN A 67 8.98 -3.68 2.56
N ARG A 68 9.35 -2.48 2.17
CA ARG A 68 9.48 -2.13 0.74
C ARG A 68 10.94 -2.06 0.36
N TYR A 69 11.28 -2.75 -0.71
CA TYR A 69 12.61 -2.77 -1.31
C TYR A 69 12.52 -2.18 -2.71
N ARG A 70 13.54 -1.41 -3.08
CA ARG A 70 13.62 -0.84 -4.43
C ARG A 70 14.75 -1.50 -5.16
N ILE A 71 14.46 -2.10 -6.31
CA ILE A 71 15.42 -2.86 -7.12
C ILE A 71 15.49 -2.26 -8.50
N LEU A 72 16.68 -1.79 -8.89
CA LEU A 72 16.90 -1.20 -10.19
C LEU A 72 17.12 -2.29 -11.23
N ARG A 73 16.41 -2.19 -12.35
CA ARG A 73 16.58 -3.06 -13.51
C ARG A 73 16.50 -2.20 -14.76
N GLY A 74 17.66 -2.04 -15.45
CA GLY A 74 17.74 -1.13 -16.58
C GLY A 74 17.41 0.28 -16.14
N LYS A 75 16.47 0.93 -16.82
CA LYS A 75 16.01 2.27 -16.50
C LYS A 75 14.79 2.28 -15.56
N HIS A 76 14.33 1.10 -15.14
CA HIS A 76 13.15 0.97 -14.30
C HIS A 76 13.52 0.61 -12.87
N VAL A 77 12.64 0.98 -11.95
CA VAL A 77 12.75 0.59 -10.54
C VAL A 77 11.56 -0.29 -10.21
N TRP A 78 11.84 -1.47 -9.68
CA TRP A 78 10.83 -2.35 -9.12
C TRP A 78 10.67 -2.04 -7.64
N GLU A 79 9.44 -1.89 -7.18
CA GLU A 79 9.15 -1.81 -5.76
C GLU A 79 8.60 -3.16 -5.32
N VAL A 80 9.32 -3.81 -4.41
CA VAL A 80 8.97 -5.13 -3.93
C VAL A 80 8.51 -5.00 -2.49
N ASP A 81 7.27 -5.38 -2.22
CA ASP A 81 6.67 -5.33 -0.89
C ASP A 81 6.58 -6.72 -0.31
N GLU A 82 7.28 -6.93 0.79
CA GLU A 82 7.18 -8.13 1.60
C GLU A 82 6.19 -7.84 2.73
N PHE A 83 5.03 -8.45 2.68
CA PHE A 83 3.97 -8.21 3.66
C PHE A 83 4.23 -8.96 4.96
N LEU A 84 3.76 -8.38 6.06
CA LEU A 84 3.94 -8.88 7.42
C LEU A 84 2.57 -9.02 8.09
N GLY A 85 2.55 -9.53 9.32
CA GLY A 85 1.32 -9.69 10.08
C GLY A 85 0.34 -10.63 9.41
N GLU A 86 -0.91 -10.22 9.29
CA GLU A 86 -1.98 -11.03 8.70
C GLU A 86 -1.79 -11.30 7.21
N ASN A 87 -0.90 -10.55 6.55
CA ASN A 87 -0.59 -10.73 5.14
C ASN A 87 0.79 -11.38 4.93
N ALA A 88 1.38 -11.91 5.99
CA ALA A 88 2.70 -12.55 5.91
C ALA A 88 2.70 -13.69 4.91
N GLY A 89 3.77 -13.79 4.14
CA GLY A 89 3.92 -14.77 3.07
C GLY A 89 3.59 -14.21 1.69
N LEU A 90 2.92 -13.06 1.64
CA LEU A 90 2.62 -12.39 0.38
C LEU A 90 3.76 -11.46 0.01
N VAL A 91 4.22 -11.54 -1.24
CA VAL A 91 5.22 -10.63 -1.81
C VAL A 91 4.66 -10.10 -3.12
N VAL A 92 4.59 -8.78 -3.25
CA VAL A 92 4.06 -8.12 -4.44
C VAL A 92 5.11 -7.19 -5.01
N ALA A 93 5.32 -7.25 -6.31
CA ALA A 93 6.27 -6.38 -7.00
C ALA A 93 5.53 -5.48 -7.97
N GLU A 94 5.89 -4.21 -8.00
CA GLU A 94 5.29 -3.21 -8.89
C GLU A 94 6.38 -2.51 -9.69
N ILE A 95 6.05 -2.18 -10.93
CA ILE A 95 6.87 -1.36 -11.80
C ILE A 95 6.00 -0.28 -12.42
N GLU A 96 6.50 0.95 -12.44
CA GLU A 96 5.80 2.05 -13.07
C GLU A 96 6.30 2.23 -14.50
N LEU A 97 5.37 2.22 -15.46
CA LEU A 97 5.68 2.39 -16.89
C LEU A 97 5.11 3.70 -17.40
N GLY A 98 5.76 4.29 -18.39
CA GLY A 98 5.27 5.52 -19.02
C GLY A 98 4.06 5.28 -19.90
N SER A 99 3.87 4.05 -20.38
CA SER A 99 2.71 3.64 -21.17
C SER A 99 2.48 2.15 -20.98
N VAL A 100 1.28 1.68 -21.32
CA VAL A 100 0.92 0.26 -21.20
C VAL A 100 1.87 -0.63 -22.02
N ASP A 101 2.33 -0.13 -23.15
CA ASP A 101 3.17 -0.90 -24.08
C ASP A 101 4.66 -0.68 -23.88
N GLU A 102 5.06 0.09 -22.86
CA GLU A 102 6.47 0.36 -22.63
C GLU A 102 7.20 -0.95 -22.32
N PRO A 103 8.30 -1.26 -23.05
CA PRO A 103 9.06 -2.48 -22.78
C PRO A 103 9.85 -2.34 -21.47
N PHE A 104 9.93 -3.44 -20.74
CA PHE A 104 10.69 -3.49 -19.50
C PHE A 104 11.36 -4.85 -19.34
N GLU A 105 12.46 -4.87 -18.60
CA GLU A 105 13.14 -6.10 -18.26
C GLU A 105 12.38 -6.83 -17.16
N LYS A 106 11.98 -8.09 -17.44
CA LYS A 106 11.25 -8.91 -16.48
C LYS A 106 12.27 -9.72 -15.65
N PRO A 107 12.40 -9.42 -14.34
CA PRO A 107 13.34 -10.15 -13.50
C PRO A 107 12.99 -11.63 -13.38
N GLU A 108 14.00 -12.45 -13.11
CA GLU A 108 13.83 -13.91 -12.96
C GLU A 108 12.91 -14.28 -11.81
N TRP A 109 12.88 -13.45 -10.77
CA TRP A 109 12.08 -13.70 -9.57
C TRP A 109 10.62 -13.26 -9.68
N ILE A 110 10.23 -12.67 -10.81
CA ILE A 110 8.85 -12.18 -10.97
C ILE A 110 7.89 -13.36 -11.19
N GLY A 111 6.74 -13.28 -10.54
CA GLY A 111 5.68 -14.27 -10.71
C GLY A 111 4.58 -13.78 -11.64
N ASP A 112 3.35 -14.21 -11.36
CA ASP A 112 2.19 -13.89 -12.19
C ASP A 112 1.81 -12.42 -12.10
N GLU A 113 1.31 -11.86 -13.22
CA GLU A 113 0.78 -10.51 -13.22
C GLU A 113 -0.60 -10.50 -12.57
N VAL A 114 -0.79 -9.61 -11.59
CA VAL A 114 -2.03 -9.51 -10.81
C VAL A 114 -2.61 -8.10 -10.83
N SER A 115 -2.19 -7.27 -11.78
CA SER A 115 -2.56 -5.84 -11.84
C SER A 115 -4.05 -5.58 -11.79
N GLY A 116 -4.86 -6.47 -12.34
CA GLY A 116 -6.32 -6.33 -12.34
C GLY A 116 -7.02 -7.11 -11.26
N ASP A 117 -6.30 -7.74 -10.34
CA ASP A 117 -6.91 -8.58 -9.31
C ASP A 117 -7.10 -7.78 -8.01
N PRO A 118 -8.36 -7.47 -7.64
CA PRO A 118 -8.64 -6.66 -6.45
C PRO A 118 -8.16 -7.28 -5.14
N ARG A 119 -7.92 -8.58 -5.07
CA ARG A 119 -7.45 -9.23 -3.84
C ARG A 119 -6.13 -8.63 -3.36
N TYR A 120 -5.31 -8.11 -4.28
CA TYR A 120 -3.99 -7.56 -3.98
C TYR A 120 -4.01 -6.08 -3.63
N TYR A 121 -5.16 -5.40 -3.68
CA TYR A 121 -5.26 -4.00 -3.28
C TYR A 121 -5.15 -3.89 -1.77
N ASN A 122 -4.41 -2.90 -1.29
CA ASN A 122 -4.19 -2.72 0.15
C ASN A 122 -5.49 -2.67 0.95
N SER A 123 -6.51 -1.95 0.45
CA SER A 123 -7.80 -1.86 1.14
C SER A 123 -8.48 -3.22 1.27
N ASN A 124 -8.36 -4.06 0.25
CA ASN A 124 -8.94 -5.41 0.30
C ASN A 124 -8.12 -6.35 1.16
N LEU A 125 -6.82 -6.12 1.29
CA LEU A 125 -5.99 -6.90 2.21
C LEU A 125 -6.32 -6.60 3.67
N VAL A 126 -6.86 -5.43 3.97
CA VAL A 126 -7.39 -5.12 5.31
C VAL A 126 -8.66 -5.94 5.57
N ALA A 127 -9.61 -5.88 4.62
CA ALA A 127 -10.89 -6.56 4.78
C ALA A 127 -10.77 -8.09 4.65
N HIS A 128 -9.85 -8.57 3.81
CA HIS A 128 -9.67 -9.99 3.53
C HIS A 128 -8.17 -10.31 3.43
N PRO A 129 -7.49 -10.44 4.58
CA PRO A 129 -6.04 -10.65 4.61
C PRO A 129 -5.60 -11.95 3.94
N TYR A 130 -4.37 -11.96 3.48
CA TYR A 130 -3.76 -13.11 2.81
C TYR A 130 -3.86 -14.40 3.62
N SER A 131 -3.79 -14.30 4.96
CA SER A 131 -3.92 -15.46 5.85
C SER A 131 -5.26 -16.18 5.72
N GLU A 132 -6.29 -15.51 5.17
CA GLU A 132 -7.62 -16.08 4.97
C GLU A 132 -7.83 -16.63 3.56
N TRP A 133 -6.86 -16.47 2.67
CA TRP A 133 -6.96 -16.98 1.31
C TRP A 133 -6.83 -18.50 1.29
N LYS A 134 -7.51 -19.13 0.36
CA LYS A 134 -7.45 -20.58 0.16
C LYS A 134 -6.87 -20.93 -1.20
#